data_fe51fc16451dcb0125da8f341a242137
#
_entry.id   fe51fc16451dcb0125da8f341a242137
#
_cell.length_a   1.000
_cell.length_b   1.000
_cell.length_c   1.000
_cell.angle_alpha   90.00
_cell.angle_beta   90.00
_cell.angle_gamma   90.00
#
_symmetry.space_group_name_H-M   'P 1'
#
loop_
_entity.id
_entity.type
_entity.pdbx_description
1 polymer ?
#
loop_
_entity_poly.entity_id
_entity_poly.type
_entity_poly.pdbx_seq_one_letter_code
_entity_poly.pdbx_strand_id
1 'polypeptide(L)'
;MQYQRNRTPMERAGYFIDGRGTVRDADDHKFVFTTQEQYEQLGEAVTDEVYRMLVSKCNLIKTQLKPLNEPPELPENLSFIYVSPDCQKKETLLVLLHGSGVVRAGQWARSLIINNNMRCGSQFPYIMKALELGWGVVVMNTNHVGTNEAPLKYSRTPVEHALTAWKAWVETSEAETIYVVAHSRGGVDISAVMKQHGADERVAAVVLTDSWFTFSDAVTFRRKPLIVINFQIQGNDAAYQVRNFVPNRVHNLFSGTRIHEWTNHCAFDAIFNIFEKKINVQNFRTVMLESKYMVTSERDVVPDPDRESSESSEFEDSDEVGPDDDVPEVANSGDDAPDAKRPRI
;
A
#
# COMPACT_ATOMS: atom_id res chain seq x y z
N MET A 1 -35.84 1.09 18.91
CA MET A 1 -35.00 0.23 18.03
C MET A 1 -34.73 0.78 16.62
N GLN A 2 -35.48 1.71 16.06
CA GLN A 2 -35.27 2.26 14.72
C GLN A 2 -34.14 3.30 14.65
N TYR A 3 -33.83 3.98 15.75
CA TYR A 3 -32.76 5.00 15.83
C TYR A 3 -31.32 4.44 15.77
N GLN A 4 -31.09 3.16 16.09
CA GLN A 4 -29.75 2.53 16.05
C GLN A 4 -29.33 2.07 14.64
N ARG A 5 -30.25 1.95 13.69
CA ARG A 5 -29.95 1.46 12.34
C ARG A 5 -29.21 2.46 11.42
N ASN A 6 -29.19 3.75 11.78
CA ASN A 6 -28.61 4.81 10.94
C ASN A 6 -27.25 5.33 11.42
N ARG A 7 -26.70 4.79 12.52
CA ARG A 7 -25.38 5.23 13.02
C ARG A 7 -24.25 4.63 12.18
N THR A 8 -23.22 5.45 11.91
CA THR A 8 -22.00 4.98 11.28
C THR A 8 -21.27 3.98 12.19
N PRO A 9 -20.29 3.20 11.68
CA PRO A 9 -19.44 2.36 12.52
C PRO A 9 -18.79 3.14 13.67
N MET A 10 -18.26 4.33 13.37
CA MET A 10 -17.63 5.21 14.35
C MET A 10 -18.60 5.68 15.43
N GLU A 11 -19.81 6.14 15.06
CA GLU A 11 -20.83 6.57 16.01
C GLU A 11 -21.29 5.43 16.94
N ARG A 12 -21.27 4.19 16.48
CA ARG A 12 -21.57 3.03 17.32
C ARG A 12 -20.47 2.76 18.35
N ALA A 13 -19.22 3.07 18.02
CA ALA A 13 -18.06 2.98 18.92
C ALA A 13 -17.93 4.19 19.87
N GLY A 14 -18.80 5.20 19.75
CA GLY A 14 -18.76 6.42 20.58
C GLY A 14 -17.85 7.51 20.02
N TYR A 15 -17.46 7.42 18.76
CA TYR A 15 -16.58 8.37 18.08
C TYR A 15 -17.21 8.88 16.79
N PHE A 16 -16.64 9.95 16.25
CA PHE A 16 -16.96 10.44 14.91
C PHE A 16 -15.69 10.96 14.22
N ILE A 17 -15.79 11.19 12.93
CA ILE A 17 -14.72 11.84 12.14
C ILE A 17 -15.20 13.24 11.80
N ASP A 18 -14.47 14.24 12.27
CA ASP A 18 -14.81 15.64 12.05
C ASP A 18 -14.58 16.09 10.60
N GLY A 19 -14.91 17.35 10.29
CA GLY A 19 -14.74 17.92 8.94
C GLY A 19 -13.28 18.02 8.47
N ARG A 20 -12.30 17.83 9.36
CA ARG A 20 -10.86 17.81 9.08
C ARG A 20 -10.34 16.38 8.93
N GLY A 21 -11.18 15.37 9.19
CA GLY A 21 -10.81 13.96 9.15
C GLY A 21 -10.21 13.43 10.45
N THR A 22 -10.32 14.17 11.55
CA THR A 22 -9.80 13.78 12.87
C THR A 22 -10.84 12.95 13.61
N VAL A 23 -10.38 11.89 14.29
CA VAL A 23 -11.22 11.05 15.17
C VAL A 23 -11.46 11.77 16.48
N ARG A 24 -12.74 11.94 16.83
CA ARG A 24 -13.18 12.61 18.06
C ARG A 24 -14.24 11.80 18.80
N ASP A 25 -14.28 11.94 20.12
CA ASP A 25 -15.34 11.37 20.96
C ASP A 25 -16.61 12.27 20.97
N ALA A 26 -17.61 11.89 21.74
CA ALA A 26 -18.87 12.63 21.82
C ALA A 26 -18.73 14.04 22.44
N ASP A 27 -17.66 14.28 23.19
CA ASP A 27 -17.36 15.55 23.83
C ASP A 27 -16.38 16.41 23.02
N ASP A 28 -16.14 16.01 21.74
CA ASP A 28 -15.23 16.67 20.77
C ASP A 28 -13.75 16.60 21.13
N HIS A 29 -13.34 15.68 22.01
CA HIS A 29 -11.95 15.45 22.34
C HIS A 29 -11.33 14.45 21.33
N LYS A 30 -10.04 14.62 21.05
CA LYS A 30 -9.28 13.61 20.33
C LYS A 30 -9.20 12.30 21.12
N PHE A 31 -9.01 11.20 20.39
CA PHE A 31 -8.74 9.91 21.02
C PHE A 31 -7.50 10.01 21.93
N VAL A 32 -7.67 9.53 23.16
CA VAL A 32 -6.57 9.33 24.11
C VAL A 32 -6.51 7.83 24.42
N PHE A 33 -5.34 7.22 24.23
CA PHE A 33 -5.15 5.81 24.54
C PHE A 33 -5.38 5.55 26.03
N THR A 34 -6.22 4.57 26.34
CA THR A 34 -6.51 4.13 27.71
C THR A 34 -6.22 2.65 27.90
N THR A 35 -6.78 1.80 27.03
CA THR A 35 -6.59 0.35 27.05
C THR A 35 -6.42 -0.20 25.64
N GLN A 36 -5.72 -1.32 25.51
CA GLN A 36 -5.56 -2.03 24.24
C GLN A 36 -6.90 -2.46 23.66
N GLU A 37 -7.82 -2.94 24.49
CA GLU A 37 -9.14 -3.37 24.07
C GLU A 37 -9.94 -2.21 23.41
N GLN A 38 -9.93 -1.03 24.02
CA GLN A 38 -10.60 0.15 23.48
C GLN A 38 -9.96 0.59 22.15
N TYR A 39 -8.62 0.54 22.07
CA TYR A 39 -7.90 0.87 20.84
C TYR A 39 -8.24 -0.10 19.71
N GLU A 40 -8.32 -1.40 19.98
CA GLU A 40 -8.71 -2.41 18.98
C GLU A 40 -10.15 -2.24 18.52
N GLN A 41 -11.10 -2.02 19.45
CA GLN A 41 -12.50 -1.75 19.12
C GLN A 41 -12.65 -0.49 18.25
N LEU A 42 -11.94 0.59 18.59
CA LEU A 42 -11.89 1.77 17.75
C LEU A 42 -11.25 1.47 16.39
N GLY A 43 -10.20 0.67 16.35
CA GLY A 43 -9.53 0.25 15.13
C GLY A 43 -10.44 -0.52 14.17
N GLU A 44 -11.31 -1.40 14.69
CA GLU A 44 -12.33 -2.08 13.89
C GLU A 44 -13.37 -1.09 13.36
N ALA A 45 -13.86 -0.18 14.21
CA ALA A 45 -14.81 0.85 13.80
C ALA A 45 -14.23 1.78 12.71
N VAL A 46 -12.96 2.16 12.82
CA VAL A 46 -12.23 2.91 11.80
C VAL A 46 -12.15 2.11 10.50
N THR A 47 -11.86 0.82 10.57
CA THR A 47 -11.80 -0.04 9.37
C THR A 47 -13.13 -0.09 8.64
N ASP A 48 -14.23 -0.31 9.37
CA ASP A 48 -15.58 -0.32 8.80
C ASP A 48 -15.98 1.03 8.23
N GLU A 49 -15.58 2.12 8.89
CA GLU A 49 -15.85 3.47 8.41
C GLU A 49 -15.05 3.78 7.13
N VAL A 50 -13.78 3.36 7.06
CA VAL A 50 -12.97 3.45 5.83
C VAL A 50 -13.66 2.69 4.69
N TYR A 51 -14.14 1.47 4.93
CA TYR A 51 -14.87 0.70 3.92
C TYR A 51 -16.15 1.43 3.45
N ARG A 52 -16.89 2.00 4.38
CA ARG A 52 -18.07 2.80 4.06
C ARG A 52 -17.71 4.02 3.20
N MET A 53 -16.63 4.71 3.56
CA MET A 53 -16.16 5.90 2.85
C MET A 53 -15.59 5.59 1.47
N LEU A 54 -14.91 4.46 1.27
CA LEU A 54 -14.47 4.01 -0.07
C LEU A 54 -15.66 3.94 -1.04
N VAL A 55 -16.80 3.44 -0.57
CA VAL A 55 -18.02 3.37 -1.40
C VAL A 55 -18.70 4.74 -1.49
N SER A 56 -18.94 5.41 -0.36
CA SER A 56 -19.82 6.59 -0.32
C SER A 56 -19.13 7.89 -0.74
N LYS A 57 -17.81 8.01 -0.55
CA LYS A 57 -17.01 9.24 -0.87
C LYS A 57 -16.15 9.07 -2.10
N CYS A 58 -15.57 7.89 -2.31
CA CYS A 58 -14.71 7.62 -3.47
C CYS A 58 -15.47 6.92 -4.61
N ASN A 59 -16.75 6.59 -4.42
CA ASN A 59 -17.57 5.88 -5.40
C ASN A 59 -16.93 4.56 -5.87
N LEU A 60 -16.17 3.87 -5.00
CA LEU A 60 -15.60 2.58 -5.32
C LEU A 60 -16.63 1.45 -5.12
N ILE A 61 -16.48 0.39 -5.87
CA ILE A 61 -17.32 -0.81 -5.80
C ILE A 61 -16.56 -1.86 -5.00
N LYS A 62 -17.16 -2.35 -3.91
CA LYS A 62 -16.68 -3.53 -3.19
C LYS A 62 -16.97 -4.77 -4.02
N THR A 63 -15.93 -5.49 -4.41
CA THR A 63 -16.03 -6.63 -5.32
C THR A 63 -15.40 -7.88 -4.70
N GLN A 64 -16.09 -9.01 -4.79
CA GLN A 64 -15.57 -10.30 -4.35
C GLN A 64 -14.30 -10.68 -5.13
N LEU A 65 -13.29 -11.16 -4.41
CA LEU A 65 -12.04 -11.61 -5.00
C LEU A 65 -12.14 -13.07 -5.42
N LYS A 66 -12.23 -13.30 -6.71
CA LYS A 66 -12.22 -14.62 -7.34
C LYS A 66 -11.70 -14.53 -8.78
N PRO A 67 -11.20 -15.64 -9.36
CA PRO A 67 -10.93 -15.71 -10.78
C PRO A 67 -12.20 -15.44 -11.61
N LEU A 68 -12.05 -14.85 -12.80
CA LEU A 68 -13.17 -14.43 -13.65
C LEU A 68 -14.12 -15.56 -14.03
N ASN A 69 -13.59 -16.76 -14.28
CA ASN A 69 -14.34 -17.90 -14.80
C ASN A 69 -14.85 -18.85 -13.72
N GLU A 70 -14.68 -18.47 -12.44
CA GLU A 70 -15.15 -19.30 -11.33
C GLU A 70 -16.64 -19.11 -11.05
N PRO A 71 -17.35 -20.17 -10.66
CA PRO A 71 -18.75 -20.08 -10.30
C PRO A 71 -18.98 -19.14 -9.12
N PRO A 72 -20.22 -18.68 -8.89
CA PRO A 72 -20.56 -17.95 -7.70
C PRO A 72 -20.21 -18.74 -6.43
N GLU A 73 -19.59 -18.07 -5.48
CA GLU A 73 -19.25 -18.59 -4.14
C GLU A 73 -20.02 -17.81 -3.07
N LEU A 74 -20.18 -18.42 -1.90
CA LEU A 74 -20.75 -17.72 -0.75
C LEU A 74 -19.85 -16.54 -0.34
N PRO A 75 -20.39 -15.35 -0.06
CA PRO A 75 -19.60 -14.16 0.25
C PRO A 75 -18.61 -14.35 1.40
N GLU A 76 -18.98 -15.14 2.41
CA GLU A 76 -18.18 -15.45 3.59
C GLU A 76 -16.93 -16.29 3.30
N ASN A 77 -16.87 -16.95 2.15
CA ASN A 77 -15.73 -17.78 1.74
C ASN A 77 -14.71 -17.03 0.90
N LEU A 78 -14.99 -15.77 0.56
CA LEU A 78 -14.18 -14.98 -0.33
C LEU A 78 -13.69 -13.69 0.34
N SER A 79 -12.49 -13.30 -0.02
CA SER A 79 -12.02 -11.95 0.23
C SER A 79 -12.67 -10.96 -0.74
N PHE A 80 -12.28 -9.70 -0.66
CA PHE A 80 -12.78 -8.65 -1.52
C PHE A 80 -11.71 -7.59 -1.76
N ILE A 81 -11.91 -6.82 -2.82
CA ILE A 81 -11.15 -5.62 -3.17
C ILE A 81 -12.11 -4.46 -3.40
N TYR A 82 -11.57 -3.27 -3.56
CA TYR A 82 -12.34 -2.13 -4.04
C TYR A 82 -11.79 -1.67 -5.39
N VAL A 83 -12.70 -1.37 -6.32
CA VAL A 83 -12.36 -0.91 -7.66
C VAL A 83 -13.20 0.31 -8.04
N SER A 84 -12.66 1.23 -8.81
CA SER A 84 -13.46 2.31 -9.37
C SER A 84 -14.38 1.79 -10.48
N PRO A 85 -15.53 2.43 -10.73
CA PRO A 85 -16.40 2.09 -11.86
C PRO A 85 -15.60 2.09 -13.16
N ASP A 86 -15.85 1.09 -14.00
CA ASP A 86 -15.19 0.92 -15.31
C ASP A 86 -13.65 0.96 -15.28
N CYS A 87 -13.02 0.64 -14.12
CA CYS A 87 -11.56 0.71 -13.98
C CYS A 87 -10.82 -0.09 -15.07
N GLN A 88 -11.37 -1.22 -15.50
CA GLN A 88 -10.79 -2.08 -16.54
C GLN A 88 -10.80 -1.46 -17.95
N LYS A 89 -11.59 -0.41 -18.16
CA LYS A 89 -11.69 0.32 -19.45
C LYS A 89 -10.91 1.63 -19.47
N LYS A 90 -10.22 1.97 -18.38
CA LYS A 90 -9.45 3.21 -18.29
C LYS A 90 -8.07 3.03 -18.92
N GLU A 91 -7.60 4.07 -19.61
CA GLU A 91 -6.27 4.11 -20.24
C GLU A 91 -5.14 3.97 -19.22
N THR A 92 -5.33 4.53 -18.02
CA THR A 92 -4.36 4.45 -16.91
C THR A 92 -5.00 3.81 -15.70
N LEU A 93 -4.27 2.90 -15.05
CA LEU A 93 -4.71 2.19 -13.85
C LEU A 93 -3.72 2.43 -12.70
N LEU A 94 -4.26 2.80 -11.52
CA LEU A 94 -3.52 2.86 -10.27
C LEU A 94 -3.88 1.67 -9.39
N VAL A 95 -2.87 0.92 -8.95
CA VAL A 95 -3.01 -0.24 -8.06
C VAL A 95 -2.36 0.09 -6.71
N LEU A 96 -3.12 -0.09 -5.61
CA LEU A 96 -2.69 0.24 -4.25
C LEU A 96 -2.60 -1.03 -3.40
N LEU A 97 -1.43 -1.24 -2.76
CA LEU A 97 -1.16 -2.33 -1.82
C LEU A 97 -0.68 -1.74 -0.48
N HIS A 98 -1.38 -2.05 0.59
CA HIS A 98 -1.01 -1.67 1.95
C HIS A 98 0.06 -2.60 2.55
N GLY A 99 0.55 -2.27 3.76
CA GLY A 99 1.51 -3.06 4.52
C GLY A 99 0.90 -4.26 5.25
N SER A 100 1.68 -4.91 6.12
CA SER A 100 1.25 -5.99 7.00
C SER A 100 0.44 -5.49 8.20
N GLY A 101 0.02 -6.43 9.06
CA GLY A 101 -0.64 -6.14 10.33
C GLY A 101 -2.15 -5.93 10.21
N VAL A 102 -2.65 -5.01 11.03
CA VAL A 102 -4.09 -4.77 11.20
C VAL A 102 -4.73 -3.92 10.10
N VAL A 103 -3.91 -3.31 9.24
CA VAL A 103 -4.40 -2.46 8.14
C VAL A 103 -5.18 -3.26 7.10
N ARG A 104 -6.13 -2.61 6.47
CA ARG A 104 -7.03 -3.17 5.45
C ARG A 104 -7.13 -2.23 4.25
N ALA A 105 -7.82 -2.65 3.21
CA ALA A 105 -8.06 -1.82 2.02
C ALA A 105 -8.52 -0.40 2.41
N GLY A 106 -7.91 0.60 1.80
CA GLY A 106 -8.18 2.01 2.07
C GLY A 106 -7.31 2.63 3.17
N GLN A 107 -6.46 1.82 3.84
CA GLN A 107 -5.57 2.27 4.91
C GLN A 107 -4.10 2.14 4.50
N TRP A 108 -3.27 3.09 4.92
CA TRP A 108 -1.82 2.96 4.97
C TRP A 108 -1.35 2.63 6.38
N ALA A 109 -1.82 3.40 7.38
CA ALA A 109 -1.50 3.23 8.78
C ALA A 109 -2.74 3.56 9.64
N ARG A 110 -3.27 2.55 10.37
CA ARG A 110 -4.44 2.72 11.24
C ARG A 110 -4.14 3.66 12.40
N SER A 111 -2.94 3.60 12.95
CA SER A 111 -2.47 4.50 14.01
C SER A 111 -2.53 5.98 13.60
N LEU A 112 -2.13 6.31 12.36
CA LEU A 112 -2.24 7.68 11.85
C LEU A 112 -3.68 8.14 11.65
N ILE A 113 -4.60 7.24 11.26
CA ILE A 113 -6.01 7.59 11.17
C ILE A 113 -6.56 7.96 12.54
N ILE A 114 -6.24 7.16 13.55
CA ILE A 114 -6.74 7.33 14.92
C ILE A 114 -6.11 8.54 15.61
N ASN A 115 -4.79 8.65 15.57
CA ASN A 115 -4.04 9.62 16.38
C ASN A 115 -3.82 10.97 15.67
N ASN A 116 -3.96 11.01 14.35
CA ASN A 116 -3.75 12.22 13.54
C ASN A 116 -5.02 12.55 12.76
N ASN A 117 -5.15 12.02 11.56
CA ASN A 117 -6.37 12.20 10.78
C ASN A 117 -6.46 11.20 9.61
N MET A 118 -7.64 11.10 9.04
CA MET A 118 -7.96 10.24 7.90
C MET A 118 -7.07 10.49 6.69
N ARG A 119 -6.68 11.75 6.41
CA ARG A 119 -5.88 12.09 5.25
C ARG A 119 -4.47 11.50 5.35
N CYS A 120 -3.87 11.50 6.55
CA CYS A 120 -2.49 11.03 6.74
C CYS A 120 -2.39 9.51 6.68
N GLY A 121 -3.35 8.79 7.29
CA GLY A 121 -3.28 7.34 7.45
C GLY A 121 -4.05 6.52 6.41
N SER A 122 -4.82 7.16 5.52
CA SER A 122 -5.65 6.44 4.54
C SER A 122 -5.14 6.54 3.10
N GLN A 123 -5.69 5.70 2.23
CA GLN A 123 -5.45 5.72 0.78
C GLN A 123 -6.34 6.74 0.04
N PHE A 124 -7.24 7.45 0.73
CA PHE A 124 -8.17 8.38 0.09
C PHE A 124 -7.50 9.45 -0.77
N PRO A 125 -6.41 10.12 -0.33
CA PRO A 125 -5.74 11.09 -1.19
C PRO A 125 -5.28 10.50 -2.53
N TYR A 126 -4.73 9.29 -2.50
CA TYR A 126 -4.28 8.58 -3.70
C TYR A 126 -5.44 8.21 -4.62
N ILE A 127 -6.51 7.67 -4.05
CA ILE A 127 -7.72 7.28 -4.79
C ILE A 127 -8.35 8.51 -5.44
N MET A 128 -8.58 9.56 -4.66
CA MET A 128 -9.24 10.77 -5.17
C MET A 128 -8.43 11.46 -6.25
N LYS A 129 -7.09 11.56 -6.08
CA LYS A 129 -6.22 12.15 -7.09
C LYS A 129 -6.22 11.33 -8.39
N ALA A 130 -6.19 10.00 -8.30
CA ALA A 130 -6.27 9.14 -9.48
C ALA A 130 -7.62 9.28 -10.21
N LEU A 131 -8.73 9.34 -9.46
CA LEU A 131 -10.05 9.56 -10.04
C LEU A 131 -10.19 10.96 -10.68
N GLU A 132 -9.62 12.00 -10.07
CA GLU A 132 -9.55 13.36 -10.63
C GLU A 132 -8.80 13.37 -11.99
N LEU A 133 -7.72 12.59 -12.09
CA LEU A 133 -6.95 12.39 -13.32
C LEU A 133 -7.67 11.49 -14.35
N GLY A 134 -8.85 10.97 -14.03
CA GLY A 134 -9.62 10.09 -14.91
C GLY A 134 -9.10 8.65 -14.95
N TRP A 135 -8.22 8.25 -14.02
CA TRP A 135 -7.64 6.91 -13.97
C TRP A 135 -8.59 5.89 -13.34
N GLY A 136 -8.40 4.63 -13.68
CA GLY A 136 -8.96 3.51 -12.95
C GLY A 136 -8.18 3.26 -11.66
N VAL A 137 -8.87 2.74 -10.63
CA VAL A 137 -8.26 2.45 -9.33
C VAL A 137 -8.61 1.03 -8.90
N VAL A 138 -7.60 0.29 -8.44
CA VAL A 138 -7.74 -1.02 -7.77
C VAL A 138 -7.09 -0.92 -6.40
N VAL A 139 -7.87 -1.17 -5.34
CA VAL A 139 -7.42 -1.17 -3.95
C VAL A 139 -7.45 -2.59 -3.42
N MET A 140 -6.30 -3.20 -3.24
CA MET A 140 -6.18 -4.57 -2.73
C MET A 140 -6.38 -4.62 -1.21
N ASN A 141 -6.83 -5.78 -0.71
CA ASN A 141 -7.09 -6.03 0.71
C ASN A 141 -6.26 -7.24 1.17
N THR A 142 -4.95 -7.17 0.99
CA THR A 142 -4.04 -8.32 1.08
C THR A 142 -4.02 -8.98 2.46
N ASN A 143 -4.34 -8.27 3.54
CA ASN A 143 -4.43 -8.85 4.90
C ASN A 143 -5.79 -9.49 5.21
N HIS A 144 -6.75 -9.49 4.28
CA HIS A 144 -8.04 -10.17 4.47
C HIS A 144 -7.95 -11.60 3.94
N VAL A 145 -7.40 -12.50 4.77
CA VAL A 145 -7.04 -13.87 4.40
C VAL A 145 -7.84 -14.95 5.13
N GLY A 146 -8.68 -14.57 6.10
CA GLY A 146 -9.37 -15.50 7.00
C GLY A 146 -8.48 -15.94 8.17
N THR A 147 -8.85 -17.04 8.81
CA THR A 147 -8.07 -17.66 9.88
C THR A 147 -7.37 -18.92 9.39
N ASN A 148 -6.45 -19.47 10.18
CA ASN A 148 -5.78 -20.74 9.84
C ASN A 148 -6.79 -21.90 9.72
N GLU A 149 -7.87 -21.87 10.51
CA GLU A 149 -8.92 -22.89 10.50
C GLU A 149 -9.94 -22.67 9.37
N ALA A 150 -10.12 -21.42 8.95
CA ALA A 150 -11.06 -21.03 7.90
C ALA A 150 -10.42 -20.01 6.94
N PRO A 151 -9.44 -20.43 6.15
CA PRO A 151 -8.79 -19.55 5.19
C PRO A 151 -9.75 -19.17 4.06
N LEU A 152 -9.68 -17.92 3.58
CA LEU A 152 -10.50 -17.48 2.47
C LEU A 152 -10.00 -18.04 1.14
N LYS A 153 -10.92 -18.54 0.33
CA LYS A 153 -10.62 -19.06 -1.01
C LYS A 153 -10.02 -17.96 -1.88
N TYR A 154 -8.96 -18.26 -2.61
CA TYR A 154 -8.19 -17.32 -3.47
C TYR A 154 -7.49 -16.17 -2.72
N SER A 155 -7.43 -16.24 -1.39
CA SER A 155 -6.81 -15.25 -0.52
C SER A 155 -6.31 -15.87 0.79
N ARG A 156 -5.67 -17.03 0.72
CA ARG A 156 -5.12 -17.73 1.89
C ARG A 156 -3.89 -17.04 2.45
N THR A 157 -3.21 -16.26 1.62
CA THR A 157 -2.06 -15.44 1.98
C THR A 157 -2.15 -14.07 1.30
N PRO A 158 -1.46 -13.05 1.80
CA PRO A 158 -1.37 -11.75 1.13
C PRO A 158 -0.89 -11.85 -0.32
N VAL A 159 0.09 -12.70 -0.60
CA VAL A 159 0.60 -12.96 -1.95
C VAL A 159 -0.47 -13.59 -2.85
N GLU A 160 -1.21 -14.61 -2.36
CA GLU A 160 -2.29 -15.22 -3.14
C GLU A 160 -3.40 -14.21 -3.45
N HIS A 161 -3.75 -13.37 -2.47
CA HIS A 161 -4.67 -12.26 -2.67
C HIS A 161 -4.22 -11.34 -3.81
N ALA A 162 -2.97 -10.87 -3.74
CA ALA A 162 -2.41 -9.96 -4.73
C ALA A 162 -2.36 -10.59 -6.14
N LEU A 163 -1.95 -11.85 -6.25
CA LEU A 163 -1.93 -12.60 -7.51
C LEU A 163 -3.34 -12.76 -8.10
N THR A 164 -4.31 -13.13 -7.27
CA THR A 164 -5.71 -13.30 -7.72
C THR A 164 -6.29 -11.97 -8.18
N ALA A 165 -6.09 -10.90 -7.40
CA ALA A 165 -6.57 -9.56 -7.75
C ALA A 165 -5.92 -9.06 -9.06
N TRP A 166 -4.61 -9.25 -9.21
CA TRP A 166 -3.89 -8.87 -10.42
C TRP A 166 -4.46 -9.57 -11.65
N LYS A 167 -4.56 -10.89 -11.59
CA LYS A 167 -5.06 -11.71 -12.69
C LYS A 167 -6.50 -11.35 -13.08
N ALA A 168 -7.37 -11.11 -12.10
CA ALA A 168 -8.78 -10.85 -12.36
C ALA A 168 -9.07 -9.41 -12.81
N TRP A 169 -8.29 -8.41 -12.37
CA TRP A 169 -8.64 -7.01 -12.52
C TRP A 169 -7.60 -6.17 -13.26
N VAL A 170 -6.31 -6.51 -13.16
CA VAL A 170 -5.23 -5.73 -13.77
C VAL A 170 -4.82 -6.31 -15.11
N GLU A 171 -4.55 -7.61 -15.16
CA GLU A 171 -4.15 -8.29 -16.40
C GLU A 171 -5.23 -8.17 -17.49
N THR A 172 -6.49 -8.25 -17.09
CA THR A 172 -7.66 -8.20 -18.00
C THR A 172 -8.12 -6.78 -18.36
N SER A 173 -7.45 -5.74 -17.80
CA SER A 173 -7.79 -4.36 -18.12
C SER A 173 -7.30 -3.94 -19.49
N GLU A 174 -7.98 -2.97 -20.09
CA GLU A 174 -7.61 -2.30 -21.34
C GLU A 174 -6.57 -1.20 -21.12
N ALA A 175 -6.06 -1.05 -19.87
CA ALA A 175 -5.11 0.00 -19.52
C ALA A 175 -3.82 -0.11 -20.35
N GLU A 176 -3.39 1.02 -20.91
CA GLU A 176 -2.10 1.15 -21.61
C GLU A 176 -0.95 1.47 -20.64
N THR A 177 -1.30 2.04 -19.48
CA THR A 177 -0.34 2.42 -18.44
C THR A 177 -0.84 1.95 -17.08
N ILE A 178 0.02 1.24 -16.34
CA ILE A 178 -0.27 0.78 -14.98
C ILE A 178 0.79 1.34 -14.04
N TYR A 179 0.32 2.01 -12.98
CA TYR A 179 1.12 2.46 -11.87
C TYR A 179 0.76 1.67 -10.60
N VAL A 180 1.77 1.36 -9.80
CA VAL A 180 1.59 0.65 -8.53
C VAL A 180 2.18 1.48 -7.41
N VAL A 181 1.44 1.61 -6.29
CA VAL A 181 1.98 2.10 -5.02
C VAL A 181 1.85 0.99 -3.99
N ALA A 182 2.97 0.62 -3.37
CA ALA A 182 3.03 -0.46 -2.41
C ALA A 182 3.81 -0.03 -1.15
N HIS A 183 3.15 -0.12 0.01
CA HIS A 183 3.71 0.27 1.30
C HIS A 183 4.23 -0.95 2.05
N SER A 184 5.40 -0.83 2.70
CA SER A 184 5.90 -1.84 3.63
C SER A 184 5.86 -3.26 3.02
N ARG A 185 5.21 -4.23 3.65
CA ARG A 185 5.00 -5.60 3.15
C ARG A 185 4.41 -5.64 1.73
N GLY A 186 3.62 -4.65 1.33
CA GLY A 186 3.06 -4.58 -0.04
C GLY A 186 4.10 -4.66 -1.16
N GLY A 187 5.35 -4.26 -0.90
CA GLY A 187 6.45 -4.44 -1.86
C GLY A 187 6.84 -5.91 -2.07
N VAL A 188 6.71 -6.76 -1.06
CA VAL A 188 6.89 -8.22 -1.19
C VAL A 188 5.77 -8.79 -2.04
N ASP A 189 4.53 -8.39 -1.77
CA ASP A 189 3.36 -8.89 -2.49
C ASP A 189 3.42 -8.51 -3.97
N ILE A 190 3.77 -7.24 -4.29
CA ILE A 190 3.94 -6.84 -5.70
C ILE A 190 5.17 -7.48 -6.36
N SER A 191 6.24 -7.78 -5.61
CA SER A 191 7.37 -8.54 -6.14
C SER A 191 6.97 -9.94 -6.58
N ALA A 192 6.13 -10.61 -5.79
CA ALA A 192 5.58 -11.92 -6.13
C ALA A 192 4.67 -11.86 -7.37
N VAL A 193 3.84 -10.81 -7.47
CA VAL A 193 3.04 -10.54 -8.68
C VAL A 193 3.96 -10.34 -9.89
N MET A 194 4.99 -9.49 -9.79
CA MET A 194 5.91 -9.21 -10.87
C MET A 194 6.78 -10.43 -11.25
N LYS A 195 6.96 -11.39 -10.36
CA LYS A 195 7.62 -12.66 -10.72
C LYS A 195 6.83 -13.45 -11.76
N GLN A 196 5.51 -13.38 -11.74
CA GLN A 196 4.62 -14.09 -12.66
C GLN A 196 4.15 -13.21 -13.84
N HIS A 197 3.85 -11.96 -13.59
CA HIS A 197 3.23 -11.02 -14.55
C HIS A 197 4.17 -9.87 -14.96
N GLY A 198 5.43 -9.89 -14.55
CA GLY A 198 6.39 -8.81 -14.79
C GLY A 198 6.74 -8.57 -16.27
N ALA A 199 6.41 -9.50 -17.16
CA ALA A 199 6.56 -9.31 -18.60
C ALA A 199 5.53 -8.32 -19.19
N ASP A 200 4.48 -7.97 -18.45
CA ASP A 200 3.49 -6.97 -18.88
C ASP A 200 4.12 -5.57 -18.94
N GLU A 201 4.42 -5.12 -20.15
CA GLU A 201 5.10 -3.85 -20.40
C GLU A 201 4.22 -2.61 -20.15
N ARG A 202 2.92 -2.79 -19.85
CA ARG A 202 2.00 -1.72 -19.43
C ARG A 202 2.33 -1.21 -18.03
N VAL A 203 2.97 -2.03 -17.17
CA VAL A 203 3.45 -1.59 -15.85
C VAL A 203 4.62 -0.63 -16.05
N ALA A 204 4.35 0.67 -15.98
CA ALA A 204 5.32 1.71 -16.23
C ALA A 204 6.22 1.98 -15.02
N ALA A 205 5.64 2.02 -13.81
CA ALA A 205 6.39 2.22 -12.59
C ALA A 205 5.74 1.50 -11.38
N VAL A 206 6.60 1.01 -10.49
CA VAL A 206 6.27 0.57 -9.14
C VAL A 206 6.92 1.54 -8.17
N VAL A 207 6.11 2.24 -7.39
CA VAL A 207 6.59 3.13 -6.34
C VAL A 207 6.32 2.49 -4.99
N LEU A 208 7.37 2.36 -4.22
CA LEU A 208 7.39 1.77 -2.90
C LEU A 208 7.50 2.89 -1.86
N THR A 209 6.90 2.68 -0.71
CA THR A 209 7.04 3.55 0.45
C THR A 209 7.54 2.72 1.63
N ASP A 210 8.80 2.94 1.97
CA ASP A 210 9.59 2.23 2.97
C ASP A 210 9.45 0.72 2.89
N SER A 211 9.84 0.19 1.72
CA SER A 211 9.68 -1.20 1.35
C SER A 211 10.87 -1.70 0.54
N TRP A 212 10.76 -2.88 -0.02
CA TRP A 212 11.76 -3.43 -0.94
C TRP A 212 11.10 -4.14 -2.12
N PHE A 213 11.88 -4.39 -3.16
CA PHE A 213 11.45 -5.05 -4.38
C PHE A 213 12.51 -6.03 -4.86
N THR A 214 12.07 -7.21 -5.28
CA THR A 214 12.95 -8.23 -5.86
C THR A 214 12.70 -8.34 -7.36
N PHE A 215 13.74 -8.11 -8.15
CA PHE A 215 13.69 -8.30 -9.60
C PHE A 215 13.74 -9.79 -9.95
N SER A 216 12.86 -10.21 -10.85
CA SER A 216 12.81 -11.55 -11.42
C SER A 216 13.18 -11.52 -12.89
N ASP A 217 13.39 -12.69 -13.49
CA ASP A 217 13.68 -12.81 -14.93
C ASP A 217 12.58 -12.17 -15.77
N ALA A 218 11.30 -12.35 -15.39
CA ALA A 218 10.17 -11.74 -16.08
C ALA A 218 10.24 -10.21 -16.17
N VAL A 219 10.82 -9.57 -15.15
CA VAL A 219 11.04 -8.12 -15.12
C VAL A 219 12.36 -7.74 -15.82
N THR A 220 13.40 -8.53 -15.60
CA THR A 220 14.78 -8.26 -16.06
C THR A 220 14.87 -8.24 -17.59
N PHE A 221 14.13 -9.11 -18.26
CA PHE A 221 14.20 -9.26 -19.73
C PHE A 221 13.10 -8.49 -20.48
N ARG A 222 12.44 -7.52 -19.84
CA ARG A 222 11.49 -6.62 -20.51
C ARG A 222 12.21 -5.75 -21.55
N ARG A 223 11.52 -5.47 -22.67
CA ARG A 223 12.01 -4.48 -23.67
C ARG A 223 11.96 -3.07 -23.09
N LYS A 224 10.88 -2.72 -22.37
CA LYS A 224 10.78 -1.48 -21.61
C LYS A 224 11.16 -1.77 -20.16
N PRO A 225 12.29 -1.26 -19.65
CA PRO A 225 12.70 -1.49 -18.27
C PRO A 225 11.63 -1.03 -17.27
N LEU A 226 11.35 -1.85 -16.25
CA LEU A 226 10.49 -1.44 -15.16
C LEU A 226 11.20 -0.40 -14.29
N ILE A 227 10.54 0.71 -14.03
CA ILE A 227 11.04 1.73 -13.11
C ILE A 227 10.53 1.39 -11.71
N VAL A 228 11.45 1.16 -10.78
CA VAL A 228 11.13 0.91 -9.37
C VAL A 228 11.79 1.98 -8.52
N ILE A 229 10.97 2.73 -7.77
CA ILE A 229 11.38 3.82 -6.89
C ILE A 229 10.92 3.50 -5.48
N ASN A 230 11.75 3.74 -4.49
CA ASN A 230 11.42 3.54 -3.08
C ASN A 230 11.67 4.82 -2.28
N PHE A 231 10.63 5.35 -1.67
CA PHE A 231 10.70 6.43 -0.70
C PHE A 231 10.97 5.84 0.67
N GLN A 232 12.18 6.03 1.21
CA GLN A 232 12.68 5.39 2.43
C GLN A 232 12.80 6.38 3.59
N ILE A 233 12.69 5.85 4.82
CA ILE A 233 12.89 6.60 6.07
C ILE A 233 14.36 6.73 6.46
N GLN A 234 15.24 5.86 5.92
CA GLN A 234 16.65 5.77 6.32
C GLN A 234 17.55 6.38 5.25
N GLY A 235 18.64 6.97 5.72
CA GLY A 235 19.72 7.49 4.91
C GLY A 235 20.07 8.94 5.26
N ASN A 236 21.22 9.38 4.77
CA ASN A 236 21.60 10.78 4.74
C ASN A 236 21.39 11.35 3.33
N ASP A 237 21.45 12.65 3.16
CA ASP A 237 21.26 13.32 1.87
C ASP A 237 22.17 12.78 0.75
N ALA A 238 23.36 12.30 1.10
CA ALA A 238 24.30 11.71 0.15
C ALA A 238 23.82 10.34 -0.38
N ALA A 239 23.08 9.56 0.44
CA ALA A 239 22.53 8.27 0.02
C ALA A 239 21.42 8.42 -1.04
N TYR A 240 20.74 9.56 -1.04
CA TYR A 240 19.63 9.87 -1.97
C TYR A 240 20.02 10.81 -3.10
N GLN A 241 21.28 10.73 -3.54
CA GLN A 241 21.67 11.43 -4.76
C GLN A 241 20.94 10.85 -5.95
N VAL A 242 20.19 11.69 -6.64
CA VAL A 242 19.54 11.32 -7.89
C VAL A 242 20.59 11.03 -8.95
N ARG A 243 20.62 9.78 -9.39
CA ARG A 243 21.54 9.28 -10.44
C ARG A 243 20.74 9.06 -11.73
N ASN A 244 21.47 8.74 -12.79
CA ASN A 244 20.83 8.26 -14.01
C ASN A 244 20.12 6.92 -13.75
N PHE A 245 19.15 6.61 -14.59
CA PHE A 245 18.46 5.32 -14.55
C PHE A 245 19.44 4.16 -14.72
N VAL A 246 19.28 3.14 -13.90
CA VAL A 246 20.00 1.87 -13.99
C VAL A 246 18.94 0.76 -14.05
N PRO A 247 18.91 -0.06 -15.11
CA PRO A 247 17.98 -1.18 -15.20
C PRO A 247 18.11 -2.15 -14.02
N ASN A 248 16.99 -2.78 -13.65
CA ASN A 248 16.95 -3.83 -12.62
C ASN A 248 17.48 -3.39 -11.25
N ARG A 249 17.25 -2.12 -10.93
CA ARG A 249 17.64 -1.53 -9.65
C ARG A 249 16.47 -0.74 -9.05
N VAL A 250 16.34 -0.83 -7.72
CA VAL A 250 15.49 0.07 -6.95
C VAL A 250 16.21 1.41 -6.80
N HIS A 251 15.53 2.49 -7.15
CA HIS A 251 16.03 3.85 -7.02
C HIS A 251 15.43 4.50 -5.78
N ASN A 252 16.27 4.80 -4.80
CA ASN A 252 15.81 5.30 -3.51
C ASN A 252 15.76 6.83 -3.46
N LEU A 253 14.70 7.37 -2.84
CA LEU A 253 14.56 8.75 -2.40
C LEU A 253 14.26 8.78 -0.91
N PHE A 254 14.61 9.88 -0.25
CA PHE A 254 14.14 10.13 1.11
C PHE A 254 12.66 10.49 1.07
N SER A 255 11.88 9.91 1.98
CA SER A 255 10.42 10.08 2.02
C SER A 255 9.94 11.41 2.64
N GLY A 256 10.87 12.24 3.16
CA GLY A 256 10.53 13.45 3.92
C GLY A 256 10.37 13.21 5.42
N THR A 257 10.26 11.95 5.85
CA THR A 257 10.06 11.56 7.25
C THR A 257 10.98 10.40 7.64
N ARG A 258 11.21 10.24 8.93
CA ARG A 258 11.90 9.07 9.51
C ARG A 258 10.94 8.09 10.17
N ILE A 259 9.65 8.32 10.06
CA ILE A 259 8.58 7.51 10.63
C ILE A 259 7.92 6.70 9.53
N HIS A 260 7.94 5.39 9.68
CA HIS A 260 7.46 4.41 8.68
C HIS A 260 6.04 4.70 8.18
N GLU A 261 5.12 4.92 9.08
CA GLU A 261 3.70 5.13 8.81
C GLU A 261 3.43 6.40 8.01
N TRP A 262 4.29 7.43 8.16
CA TRP A 262 4.13 8.71 7.49
C TRP A 262 4.63 8.74 6.05
N THR A 263 5.35 7.72 5.60
CA THR A 263 6.02 7.72 4.29
C THR A 263 5.06 7.96 3.13
N ASN A 264 3.86 7.35 3.18
CA ASN A 264 2.85 7.55 2.14
C ASN A 264 2.32 8.98 2.09
N HIS A 265 2.10 9.58 3.25
CA HIS A 265 1.62 10.95 3.33
C HIS A 265 2.68 11.93 2.83
N CYS A 266 3.90 11.81 3.33
CA CYS A 266 4.99 12.74 3.01
C CYS A 266 5.46 12.64 1.56
N ALA A 267 5.40 11.46 0.94
CA ALA A 267 5.81 11.24 -0.45
C ALA A 267 4.68 11.44 -1.48
N PHE A 268 3.46 11.78 -1.06
CA PHE A 268 2.29 11.82 -1.93
C PHE A 268 2.48 12.68 -3.18
N ASP A 269 2.87 13.94 -3.04
CA ASP A 269 3.03 14.87 -4.17
C ASP A 269 4.19 14.43 -5.08
N ALA A 270 5.28 13.92 -4.50
CA ALA A 270 6.41 13.37 -5.24
C ALA A 270 6.01 12.16 -6.08
N ILE A 271 5.19 11.27 -5.53
CA ILE A 271 4.69 10.07 -6.22
C ILE A 271 3.80 10.47 -7.41
N PHE A 272 2.87 11.40 -7.22
CA PHE A 272 2.02 11.84 -8.32
C PHE A 272 2.80 12.64 -9.37
N ASN A 273 3.81 13.44 -9.00
CA ASN A 273 4.70 14.05 -9.99
C ASN A 273 5.38 12.99 -10.90
N ILE A 274 5.86 11.88 -10.30
CA ILE A 274 6.45 10.76 -11.05
C ILE A 274 5.46 10.20 -12.09
N PHE A 275 4.21 10.01 -11.70
CA PHE A 275 3.18 9.43 -12.55
C PHE A 275 2.69 10.41 -13.63
N GLU A 276 2.35 11.63 -13.25
CA GLU A 276 1.84 12.67 -14.16
C GLU A 276 2.88 13.07 -15.22
N LYS A 277 4.17 13.07 -14.86
CA LYS A 277 5.29 13.26 -15.80
C LYS A 277 5.56 12.03 -16.67
N LYS A 278 4.78 10.95 -16.52
CA LYS A 278 4.93 9.69 -17.27
C LYS A 278 6.40 9.24 -17.29
N ILE A 279 6.96 9.04 -16.08
CA ILE A 279 8.38 8.72 -15.91
C ILE A 279 8.82 7.59 -16.85
N ASN A 280 9.96 7.77 -17.48
CA ASN A 280 10.59 6.81 -18.38
C ASN A 280 12.11 6.97 -18.35
N VAL A 281 12.84 6.14 -19.05
CA VAL A 281 14.31 6.14 -19.04
C VAL A 281 14.90 7.50 -19.47
N GLN A 282 14.27 8.18 -20.44
CA GLN A 282 14.76 9.45 -20.99
C GLN A 282 14.58 10.62 -20.02
N ASN A 283 13.44 10.70 -19.34
CA ASN A 283 13.15 11.78 -18.41
C ASN A 283 13.45 11.43 -16.94
N PHE A 284 13.92 10.20 -16.65
CA PHE A 284 14.09 9.66 -15.32
C PHE A 284 14.78 10.63 -14.35
N ARG A 285 15.98 11.10 -14.72
CA ARG A 285 16.78 11.95 -13.85
C ARG A 285 16.10 13.28 -13.53
N THR A 286 15.46 13.90 -14.52
CA THR A 286 14.75 15.18 -14.34
C THR A 286 13.56 14.99 -13.41
N VAL A 287 12.72 14.00 -13.67
CA VAL A 287 11.54 13.71 -12.84
C VAL A 287 11.92 13.36 -11.41
N MET A 288 12.98 12.54 -11.22
CA MET A 288 13.46 12.18 -9.89
C MET A 288 14.03 13.39 -9.12
N LEU A 289 14.70 14.32 -9.80
CA LEU A 289 15.19 15.58 -9.18
C LEU A 289 14.03 16.47 -8.74
N GLU A 290 13.01 16.65 -9.57
CA GLU A 290 11.80 17.40 -9.23
C GLU A 290 11.11 16.75 -8.04
N SER A 291 10.84 15.45 -8.10
CA SER A 291 10.13 14.70 -7.05
C SER A 291 10.86 14.72 -5.71
N LYS A 292 12.20 14.72 -5.71
CA LYS A 292 13.00 14.80 -4.47
C LYS A 292 12.63 16.04 -3.62
N TYR A 293 12.25 17.15 -4.26
CA TYR A 293 11.91 18.40 -3.57
C TYR A 293 10.42 18.57 -3.31
N MET A 294 9.60 17.60 -3.70
CA MET A 294 8.14 17.63 -3.48
C MET A 294 7.70 16.79 -2.26
N VAL A 295 8.64 16.15 -1.57
CA VAL A 295 8.32 15.47 -0.31
C VAL A 295 8.04 16.50 0.78
N THR A 296 7.04 16.20 1.62
CA THR A 296 6.69 17.01 2.80
C THR A 296 7.21 16.34 4.06
N SER A 297 7.11 16.99 5.20
CA SER A 297 7.43 16.42 6.51
C SER A 297 6.15 16.15 7.29
N GLU A 298 6.18 15.19 8.20
CA GLU A 298 5.12 14.99 9.20
C GLU A 298 4.87 16.25 10.05
N ARG A 299 5.86 17.16 10.12
CA ARG A 299 5.78 18.45 10.83
C ARG A 299 5.04 19.52 10.03
N ASP A 300 4.92 19.35 8.71
CA ASP A 300 4.21 20.28 7.82
C ASP A 300 2.70 20.04 7.80
N VAL A 301 2.23 18.98 8.45
CA VAL A 301 0.81 18.78 8.71
C VAL A 301 0.37 19.91 9.62
N VAL A 302 -0.56 20.76 9.14
CA VAL A 302 -1.07 21.92 9.87
C VAL A 302 -1.28 21.56 11.34
N PRO A 303 -0.62 22.26 12.28
CA PRO A 303 -0.78 21.99 13.69
C PRO A 303 -2.26 22.08 14.04
N ASP A 304 -2.77 21.03 14.65
CA ASP A 304 -4.07 21.10 15.30
C ASP A 304 -3.92 22.11 16.45
N PRO A 305 -4.75 23.15 16.53
CA PRO A 305 -4.69 24.11 17.62
C PRO A 305 -4.81 23.47 19.02
N ASP A 306 -5.33 22.25 19.11
CA ASP A 306 -5.46 21.51 20.37
C ASP A 306 -4.18 20.74 20.78
N ARG A 307 -3.06 20.86 20.02
CA ARG A 307 -1.81 20.14 20.27
C ARG A 307 -0.92 20.77 21.34
N GLU A 308 -1.20 21.96 21.83
CA GLU A 308 -0.31 22.66 22.77
C GLU A 308 -0.26 22.10 24.19
N SER A 309 -0.96 20.98 24.51
CA SER A 309 -1.02 20.47 25.90
C SER A 309 -0.52 19.04 26.15
N SER A 310 0.09 18.36 25.17
CA SER A 310 0.60 17.00 25.41
C SER A 310 1.96 16.74 24.76
N GLU A 311 2.98 17.46 25.16
CA GLU A 311 4.35 16.99 25.03
C GLU A 311 4.64 16.00 26.17
N SER A 312 4.99 14.79 25.79
CA SER A 312 5.56 13.66 26.52
C SER A 312 4.68 12.41 26.66
N SER A 313 4.66 11.63 25.63
CA SER A 313 4.80 10.17 25.76
C SER A 313 5.31 9.65 24.41
N GLU A 314 6.62 9.34 24.37
CA GLU A 314 7.18 8.47 23.36
C GLU A 314 6.47 7.12 23.52
N PHE A 315 5.46 6.89 22.69
CA PHE A 315 4.92 5.55 22.49
C PHE A 315 5.90 4.82 21.59
N GLU A 316 6.71 3.97 22.18
CA GLU A 316 7.25 2.83 21.44
C GLU A 316 6.05 2.00 21.00
N ASP A 317 5.71 2.11 19.71
CA ASP A 317 4.73 1.25 19.07
C ASP A 317 5.31 -0.17 19.08
N SER A 318 4.90 -0.95 20.07
CA SER A 318 5.16 -2.38 20.10
C SER A 318 4.21 -3.10 19.14
N ASP A 319 4.18 -2.70 17.87
CA ASP A 319 3.93 -3.62 16.79
C ASP A 319 5.22 -4.46 16.65
N GLU A 320 5.59 -5.18 17.72
CA GLU A 320 6.48 -6.32 17.60
C GLU A 320 5.86 -7.23 16.55
N VAL A 321 6.38 -7.11 15.33
CA VAL A 321 6.33 -8.16 14.34
C VAL A 321 6.93 -9.36 15.04
N GLY A 322 6.09 -10.25 15.56
CA GLY A 322 6.51 -11.56 15.99
C GLY A 322 7.39 -12.12 14.88
N PRO A 323 8.48 -12.84 15.21
CA PRO A 323 9.37 -13.34 14.18
C PRO A 323 8.51 -14.06 13.14
N ASP A 324 8.60 -13.63 11.88
CA ASP A 324 8.00 -14.29 10.73
C ASP A 324 8.57 -15.73 10.68
N ASP A 325 7.98 -16.63 11.44
CA ASP A 325 8.10 -18.06 11.24
C ASP A 325 7.33 -18.36 9.97
N ASP A 326 8.07 -18.43 8.85
CA ASP A 326 7.79 -19.13 7.60
C ASP A 326 8.25 -18.33 6.38
N VAL A 327 9.54 -18.02 6.34
CA VAL A 327 10.22 -17.99 5.05
C VAL A 327 10.75 -19.41 4.83
N PRO A 328 10.26 -20.21 3.87
CA PRO A 328 10.89 -21.48 3.57
C PRO A 328 12.32 -21.19 3.13
N GLU A 329 13.29 -21.66 3.91
CA GLU A 329 14.69 -21.76 3.51
C GLU A 329 14.72 -22.52 2.19
N VAL A 330 15.09 -21.84 1.12
CA VAL A 330 15.47 -22.50 -0.12
C VAL A 330 16.78 -23.21 0.20
N ALA A 331 16.69 -24.50 0.47
CA ALA A 331 17.83 -25.39 0.65
C ALA A 331 18.73 -25.24 -0.58
N ASN A 332 19.88 -24.62 -0.37
CA ASN A 332 20.98 -24.59 -1.31
C ASN A 332 21.64 -25.97 -1.25
N SER A 333 21.16 -26.92 -2.08
CA SER A 333 21.84 -28.20 -2.29
C SER A 333 23.13 -27.88 -3.06
N GLY A 334 24.20 -27.66 -2.34
CA GLY A 334 25.54 -27.67 -2.87
C GLY A 334 25.88 -29.09 -3.31
N ASP A 335 25.90 -29.33 -4.59
CA ASP A 335 26.55 -30.52 -5.17
C ASP A 335 28.07 -30.34 -5.07
N ASP A 336 28.66 -31.12 -4.16
CA ASP A 336 30.08 -31.42 -4.12
C ASP A 336 30.47 -32.17 -5.42
N ALA A 337 31.13 -31.51 -6.33
CA ALA A 337 31.81 -32.16 -7.45
C ALA A 337 33.28 -32.43 -7.07
N PRO A 338 33.79 -33.65 -7.27
CA PRO A 338 35.13 -34.03 -6.84
C PRO A 338 36.24 -33.43 -7.76
N ASP A 339 37.31 -33.04 -7.08
CA ASP A 339 38.60 -32.62 -7.58
C ASP A 339 39.11 -33.45 -8.79
N ALA A 340 39.17 -32.86 -9.96
CA ALA A 340 39.87 -33.42 -11.12
C ALA A 340 41.23 -32.71 -11.31
N LYS A 341 42.30 -33.48 -11.02
CA LYS A 341 43.71 -33.13 -11.20
C LYS A 341 44.02 -32.62 -12.61
N ARG A 342 44.62 -31.44 -12.73
CA ARG A 342 45.29 -30.97 -13.95
C ARG A 342 46.62 -31.70 -14.13
N PRO A 343 46.97 -32.21 -15.32
CA PRO A 343 48.37 -32.54 -15.67
C PRO A 343 49.12 -31.28 -16.10
N ARG A 344 50.38 -31.20 -15.63
CA ARG A 344 51.39 -30.28 -16.14
C ARG A 344 51.87 -30.80 -17.48
N ILE A 345 51.87 -29.96 -18.48
CA ILE A 345 53.00 -29.74 -19.44
C ILE A 345 52.86 -28.31 -19.94
#